data_7fc14390bf712ad5d536a10d59497851
#
_entry.id   7fc14390bf712ad5d536a10d59497851
#
_cell.length_a   1.000
_cell.length_b   1.000
_cell.length_c   1.000
_cell.angle_alpha   90.00
_cell.angle_beta   90.00
_cell.angle_gamma   90.00
#
_symmetry.space_group_name_H-M   'P 1'
#
loop_
_entity.id
_entity.type
_entity.pdbx_description
1 polymer ?
#
loop_
_entity_poly.entity_id
_entity_poly.type
_entity_poly.pdbx_seq_one_letter_code
_entity_poly.pdbx_strand_id
1 'polypeptide(L)'
;MRRGAARQRAAGQRIRNGRESMEEMLRADNITFSYTDDQHRAVDGLSLRVKRGEYVAVLGANGCGKSTLAKHFNAILLPQAGTVYVEDMSTADEDKLFDIRQKVGMVFQNPDNQIVATVVEEDVAFALENLGVPPAEMRARVDEAMQMAGIYKYREKGPHKLSGGQKQRVAIAGVIAMRPDCLVLDEATAMLDPIGREKVMRTVHRLNDDYGITVVQITHYMEEAATADRVVVMSAGRVVMEGTPKEVFRNVEELRALHLDVPQAAELCHA
;
A
#
# COMPACT_ATOMS: atom_id res chain seq x y z
N MET A 1 -18.45 -22.89 15.05
CA MET A 1 -17.27 -22.14 14.62
C MET A 1 -16.48 -22.71 13.43
N ARG A 2 -16.46 -24.04 13.15
CA ARG A 2 -15.68 -24.62 12.01
C ARG A 2 -16.29 -24.41 10.61
N ARG A 3 -17.58 -24.11 10.46
CA ARG A 3 -18.25 -23.92 9.15
C ARG A 3 -18.06 -22.52 8.53
N GLY A 4 -17.73 -21.52 9.32
CA GLY A 4 -17.46 -20.16 8.82
C GLY A 4 -16.08 -20.04 8.13
N ALA A 5 -15.05 -20.64 8.74
CA ALA A 5 -13.69 -20.62 8.20
C ALA A 5 -13.55 -21.40 6.88
N ALA A 6 -14.35 -22.48 6.69
CA ALA A 6 -14.36 -23.23 5.44
C ALA A 6 -15.03 -22.46 4.28
N ARG A 7 -16.08 -21.66 4.57
CA ARG A 7 -16.72 -20.80 3.55
C ARG A 7 -15.83 -19.63 3.14
N GLN A 8 -15.08 -19.04 4.07
CA GLN A 8 -14.11 -17.98 3.77
C GLN A 8 -12.91 -18.49 2.96
N ARG A 9 -12.37 -19.68 3.30
CA ARG A 9 -11.32 -20.33 2.50
C ARG A 9 -11.79 -20.69 1.08
N ALA A 10 -13.03 -21.14 0.93
CA ALA A 10 -13.61 -21.45 -0.38
C ALA A 10 -13.89 -20.17 -1.22
N ALA A 11 -14.22 -19.04 -0.59
CA ALA A 11 -14.35 -17.74 -1.26
C ALA A 11 -12.99 -17.22 -1.72
N GLY A 12 -11.96 -17.25 -0.86
CA GLY A 12 -10.59 -16.86 -1.20
C GLY A 12 -9.99 -17.74 -2.31
N GLN A 13 -10.28 -19.05 -2.32
CA GLN A 13 -9.83 -19.98 -3.35
C GLN A 13 -10.58 -19.81 -4.68
N ARG A 14 -11.85 -19.39 -4.66
CA ARG A 14 -12.61 -19.00 -5.87
C ARG A 14 -12.09 -17.70 -6.47
N ILE A 15 -11.67 -16.74 -5.66
CA ILE A 15 -11.03 -15.49 -6.12
C ILE A 15 -9.68 -15.79 -6.80
N ARG A 16 -8.88 -16.74 -6.29
CA ARG A 16 -7.61 -17.15 -6.93
C ARG A 16 -7.78 -17.86 -8.28
N ASN A 17 -8.85 -18.62 -8.48
CA ASN A 17 -9.08 -19.40 -9.72
C ASN A 17 -9.85 -18.62 -10.81
N GLY A 18 -10.34 -17.40 -10.54
CA GLY A 18 -11.06 -16.54 -11.48
C GLY A 18 -10.21 -15.40 -12.07
N ARG A 19 -8.88 -15.48 -12.00
CA ARG A 19 -7.94 -14.39 -12.36
C ARG A 19 -7.75 -14.13 -13.86
N GLU A 20 -8.59 -14.63 -14.75
CA GLU A 20 -8.36 -14.53 -16.21
C GLU A 20 -8.88 -13.25 -16.91
N SER A 21 -9.54 -12.33 -16.20
CA SER A 21 -9.78 -10.93 -16.68
C SER A 21 -9.80 -9.99 -15.49
N MET A 22 -8.64 -9.75 -14.86
CA MET A 22 -8.61 -8.82 -13.73
C MET A 22 -8.66 -7.40 -14.25
N GLU A 23 -9.72 -6.66 -13.87
CA GLU A 23 -9.87 -5.23 -14.07
C GLU A 23 -8.66 -4.50 -13.46
N GLU A 24 -8.18 -3.48 -14.14
CA GLU A 24 -7.11 -2.62 -13.63
C GLU A 24 -7.63 -1.84 -12.42
N MET A 25 -6.94 -1.94 -11.29
CA MET A 25 -7.26 -1.16 -10.08
C MET A 25 -6.62 0.22 -10.14
N LEU A 26 -5.34 0.27 -10.54
CA LEU A 26 -4.59 1.52 -10.71
C LEU A 26 -3.90 1.52 -12.06
N ARG A 27 -3.94 2.67 -12.73
CA ARG A 27 -3.26 2.90 -14.00
C ARG A 27 -2.63 4.28 -14.04
N ALA A 28 -1.35 4.34 -14.30
CA ALA A 28 -0.62 5.55 -14.65
C ALA A 28 -0.18 5.46 -16.10
N ASP A 29 -0.56 6.42 -16.93
CA ASP A 29 -0.26 6.47 -18.36
C ASP A 29 0.67 7.66 -18.64
N ASN A 30 1.97 7.38 -18.87
CA ASN A 30 3.01 8.33 -19.26
C ASN A 30 3.04 9.59 -18.40
N ILE A 31 2.97 9.41 -17.07
CA ILE A 31 2.90 10.54 -16.14
C ILE A 31 4.25 11.20 -15.94
N THR A 32 4.23 12.54 -15.81
CA THR A 32 5.41 13.37 -15.51
C THR A 32 5.07 14.36 -14.42
N PHE A 33 5.98 14.52 -13.45
CA PHE A 33 5.80 15.44 -12.33
C PHE A 33 7.13 15.97 -11.79
N SER A 34 7.18 17.26 -11.48
CA SER A 34 8.26 17.96 -10.79
C SER A 34 7.70 18.77 -9.63
N TYR A 35 8.40 18.81 -8.49
CA TYR A 35 8.00 19.62 -7.32
C TYR A 35 8.33 21.10 -7.49
N THR A 36 9.33 21.40 -8.30
CA THR A 36 9.85 22.74 -8.58
C THR A 36 9.94 22.93 -10.08
N ASP A 37 10.06 24.18 -10.54
CA ASP A 37 10.28 24.51 -11.95
C ASP A 37 11.68 24.09 -12.47
N ASP A 38 12.50 23.50 -11.60
CA ASP A 38 13.79 22.94 -11.95
C ASP A 38 13.65 21.72 -12.88
N GLN A 39 14.71 21.46 -13.67
CA GLN A 39 14.72 20.34 -14.63
C GLN A 39 14.65 18.94 -14.00
N HIS A 40 14.62 18.85 -12.66
CA HIS A 40 14.56 17.56 -11.97
C HIS A 40 13.14 17.02 -11.91
N ARG A 41 12.86 16.01 -12.72
CA ARG A 41 11.58 15.31 -12.74
C ARG A 41 11.57 14.21 -11.69
N ALA A 42 10.67 14.33 -10.71
CA ALA A 42 10.47 13.29 -9.70
C ALA A 42 9.81 12.03 -10.31
N VAL A 43 8.96 12.22 -11.33
CA VAL A 43 8.40 11.16 -12.18
C VAL A 43 8.55 11.64 -13.63
N ASP A 44 9.04 10.79 -14.54
CA ASP A 44 9.40 11.15 -15.90
C ASP A 44 8.89 10.13 -16.93
N GLY A 45 7.73 10.38 -17.51
CA GLY A 45 7.12 9.52 -18.53
C GLY A 45 6.80 8.12 -18.00
N LEU A 46 6.46 7.98 -16.71
CA LEU A 46 6.21 6.69 -16.08
C LEU A 46 4.85 6.14 -16.47
N SER A 47 4.83 4.86 -16.84
CA SER A 47 3.60 4.07 -17.00
C SER A 47 3.65 2.86 -16.09
N LEU A 48 2.54 2.59 -15.39
CA LEU A 48 2.39 1.44 -14.50
C LEU A 48 0.92 1.05 -14.40
N ARG A 49 0.64 -0.24 -14.37
CA ARG A 49 -0.69 -0.81 -14.17
C ARG A 49 -0.66 -1.77 -13.00
N VAL A 50 -1.66 -1.71 -12.14
CA VAL A 50 -1.83 -2.62 -11.01
C VAL A 50 -3.20 -3.27 -11.12
N LYS A 51 -3.25 -4.58 -11.09
CA LYS A 51 -4.48 -5.36 -11.20
C LYS A 51 -5.20 -5.41 -9.85
N ARG A 52 -6.53 -5.53 -9.88
CA ARG A 52 -7.32 -5.71 -8.67
C ARG A 52 -6.88 -6.97 -7.90
N GLY A 53 -6.67 -6.82 -6.59
CA GLY A 53 -6.20 -7.89 -5.71
C GLY A 53 -4.74 -8.29 -5.88
N GLU A 54 -3.98 -7.59 -6.74
CA GLU A 54 -2.54 -7.81 -6.90
C GLU A 54 -1.77 -7.18 -5.73
N TYR A 55 -0.70 -7.84 -5.30
CA TYR A 55 0.28 -7.28 -4.38
C TYR A 55 1.54 -6.89 -5.15
N VAL A 56 1.76 -5.58 -5.30
CA VAL A 56 2.92 -5.02 -6.00
C VAL A 56 3.89 -4.38 -5.02
N ALA A 57 5.15 -4.78 -5.04
CA ALA A 57 6.23 -4.11 -4.33
C ALA A 57 6.98 -3.16 -5.26
N VAL A 58 7.20 -1.91 -4.82
CA VAL A 58 7.94 -0.89 -5.55
C VAL A 58 9.27 -0.63 -4.85
N LEU A 59 10.36 -0.95 -5.55
CA LEU A 59 11.75 -0.76 -5.11
C LEU A 59 12.40 0.38 -5.86
N GLY A 60 13.48 0.92 -5.32
CA GLY A 60 14.31 1.95 -5.95
C GLY A 60 15.09 2.76 -4.92
N ALA A 61 16.14 3.43 -5.34
CA ALA A 61 16.96 4.28 -4.48
C ALA A 61 16.16 5.45 -3.90
N ASN A 62 16.66 6.07 -2.83
CA ASN A 62 16.04 7.26 -2.26
C ASN A 62 15.97 8.39 -3.29
N GLY A 63 14.84 9.10 -3.33
CA GLY A 63 14.62 10.20 -4.28
C GLY A 63 14.31 9.79 -5.73
N CYS A 64 14.20 8.48 -6.05
CA CYS A 64 13.88 8.05 -7.42
C CYS A 64 12.40 8.20 -7.83
N GLY A 65 11.52 8.74 -6.95
CA GLY A 65 10.14 9.07 -7.29
C GLY A 65 9.06 8.14 -6.75
N LYS A 66 9.38 7.12 -5.92
CA LYS A 66 8.42 6.14 -5.40
C LYS A 66 7.25 6.76 -4.61
N SER A 67 7.56 7.59 -3.61
CA SER A 67 6.54 8.28 -2.80
C SER A 67 5.73 9.29 -3.63
N THR A 68 6.34 9.86 -4.67
CA THR A 68 5.65 10.73 -5.62
C THR A 68 4.63 9.92 -6.43
N LEU A 69 5.01 8.74 -6.94
CA LEU A 69 4.10 7.82 -7.61
C LEU A 69 2.94 7.41 -6.69
N ALA A 70 3.23 7.03 -5.43
CA ALA A 70 2.20 6.67 -4.46
C ALA A 70 1.16 7.78 -4.26
N LYS A 71 1.61 9.03 -4.16
CA LYS A 71 0.73 10.20 -3.97
C LYS A 71 -0.15 10.49 -5.20
N HIS A 72 0.26 10.09 -6.39
CA HIS A 72 -0.58 10.19 -7.59
C HIS A 72 -1.74 9.18 -7.56
N PHE A 73 -1.54 7.97 -7.03
CA PHE A 73 -2.60 6.96 -6.94
C PHE A 73 -3.76 7.35 -5.99
N ASN A 74 -3.48 8.17 -4.99
CA ASN A 74 -4.50 8.67 -4.06
C ASN A 74 -4.98 10.10 -4.42
N ALA A 75 -4.56 10.64 -5.56
CA ALA A 75 -4.85 12.01 -5.99
C ALA A 75 -4.43 13.09 -4.96
N ILE A 76 -3.36 12.85 -4.19
CA ILE A 76 -2.69 13.87 -3.36
C ILE A 76 -1.88 14.79 -4.28
N LEU A 77 -1.25 14.21 -5.31
CA LEU A 77 -0.58 14.94 -6.38
C LEU A 77 -1.28 14.62 -7.70
N LEU A 78 -1.37 15.63 -8.57
CA LEU A 78 -1.83 15.45 -9.95
C LEU A 78 -0.63 15.53 -10.89
N PRO A 79 -0.53 14.69 -11.92
CA PRO A 79 0.57 14.74 -12.87
C PRO A 79 0.49 16.02 -13.72
N GLN A 80 1.67 16.59 -14.07
CA GLN A 80 1.78 17.73 -14.99
C GLN A 80 1.60 17.30 -16.45
N ALA A 81 1.88 16.03 -16.76
CA ALA A 81 1.58 15.41 -18.06
C ALA A 81 1.21 13.94 -17.83
N GLY A 82 0.46 13.37 -18.75
CA GLY A 82 -0.10 12.02 -18.61
C GLY A 82 -1.35 12.00 -17.74
N THR A 83 -1.84 10.82 -17.39
CA THR A 83 -3.07 10.65 -16.59
C THR A 83 -2.95 9.47 -15.65
N VAL A 84 -3.54 9.60 -14.45
CA VAL A 84 -3.70 8.49 -13.49
C VAL A 84 -5.18 8.17 -13.36
N TYR A 85 -5.47 6.87 -13.32
CA TYR A 85 -6.80 6.34 -13.12
C TYR A 85 -6.84 5.41 -11.92
N VAL A 86 -7.93 5.47 -11.18
CA VAL A 86 -8.33 4.49 -10.18
C VAL A 86 -9.58 3.82 -10.71
N GLU A 87 -9.48 2.54 -11.10
CA GLU A 87 -10.48 1.91 -11.95
C GLU A 87 -10.69 2.76 -13.23
N ASP A 88 -11.92 3.22 -13.49
CA ASP A 88 -12.25 4.09 -14.63
C ASP A 88 -12.26 5.59 -14.28
N MET A 89 -11.95 5.95 -13.02
CA MET A 89 -11.98 7.34 -12.54
C MET A 89 -10.63 8.02 -12.76
N SER A 90 -10.61 9.12 -13.51
CA SER A 90 -9.42 9.96 -13.65
C SER A 90 -9.17 10.76 -12.38
N THR A 91 -7.91 10.78 -11.90
CA THR A 91 -7.51 11.61 -10.74
C THR A 91 -7.57 13.11 -11.03
N ALA A 92 -7.68 13.52 -12.31
CA ALA A 92 -7.87 14.90 -12.72
C ALA A 92 -9.32 15.37 -12.64
N ASP A 93 -10.28 14.46 -12.41
CA ASP A 93 -11.69 14.77 -12.26
C ASP A 93 -11.98 15.13 -10.79
N GLU A 94 -12.19 16.42 -10.52
CA GLU A 94 -12.43 16.92 -9.16
C GLU A 94 -13.68 16.31 -8.51
N ASP A 95 -14.71 15.99 -9.30
CA ASP A 95 -15.95 15.38 -8.81
C ASP A 95 -15.74 13.93 -8.34
N LYS A 96 -14.65 13.29 -8.76
CA LYS A 96 -14.29 11.91 -8.40
C LYS A 96 -13.28 11.80 -7.26
N LEU A 97 -12.67 12.89 -6.81
CA LEU A 97 -11.60 12.86 -5.82
C LEU A 97 -12.02 12.19 -4.51
N PHE A 98 -13.27 12.41 -4.09
CA PHE A 98 -13.81 11.80 -2.88
C PHE A 98 -13.88 10.27 -3.01
N ASP A 99 -14.45 9.77 -4.10
CA ASP A 99 -14.57 8.33 -4.38
C ASP A 99 -13.19 7.68 -4.52
N ILE A 100 -12.26 8.35 -5.23
CA ILE A 100 -10.87 7.89 -5.39
C ILE A 100 -10.17 7.74 -4.04
N ARG A 101 -10.25 8.74 -3.16
CA ARG A 101 -9.62 8.73 -1.84
C ARG A 101 -10.25 7.71 -0.89
N GLN A 102 -11.51 7.38 -1.07
CA GLN A 102 -12.16 6.30 -0.34
C GLN A 102 -11.69 4.93 -0.83
N LYS A 103 -11.51 4.75 -2.15
CA LYS A 103 -11.07 3.49 -2.76
C LYS A 103 -9.59 3.21 -2.55
N VAL A 104 -8.74 4.24 -2.57
CA VAL A 104 -7.29 4.11 -2.43
C VAL A 104 -6.85 4.71 -1.10
N GLY A 105 -6.72 3.86 -0.09
CA GLY A 105 -6.20 4.24 1.21
C GLY A 105 -4.67 4.34 1.20
N MET A 106 -4.12 5.35 1.88
CA MET A 106 -2.67 5.55 1.96
C MET A 106 -2.19 5.50 3.41
N VAL A 107 -1.08 4.79 3.63
CA VAL A 107 -0.38 4.71 4.92
C VAL A 107 1.03 5.24 4.73
N PHE A 108 1.40 6.25 5.54
CA PHE A 108 2.68 6.93 5.45
C PHE A 108 3.77 6.27 6.31
N GLN A 109 5.01 6.61 6.03
CA GLN A 109 6.20 6.13 6.72
C GLN A 109 6.16 6.38 8.23
N ASN A 110 5.79 7.60 8.64
CA ASN A 110 5.70 7.98 10.04
C ASN A 110 4.22 8.01 10.50
N PRO A 111 3.79 7.05 11.35
CA PRO A 111 2.42 7.03 11.84
C PRO A 111 2.04 8.25 12.70
N ASP A 112 3.00 8.93 13.34
CA ASP A 112 2.73 10.12 14.15
C ASP A 112 2.26 11.31 13.28
N ASN A 113 2.54 11.31 11.99
CA ASN A 113 2.03 12.31 11.04
C ASN A 113 0.61 12.00 10.56
N GLN A 114 0.10 10.80 10.84
CA GLN A 114 -1.21 10.33 10.39
C GLN A 114 -2.22 10.23 11.53
N ILE A 115 -1.76 9.89 12.73
CA ILE A 115 -2.59 9.76 13.93
C ILE A 115 -2.91 11.17 14.47
N VAL A 116 -4.20 11.48 14.59
CA VAL A 116 -4.68 12.83 14.98
C VAL A 116 -5.46 12.83 16.31
N ALA A 117 -6.05 11.70 16.72
CA ALA A 117 -6.84 11.61 17.93
C ALA A 117 -6.00 11.23 19.17
N THR A 118 -6.55 11.53 20.34
CA THR A 118 -5.93 11.22 21.65
C THR A 118 -6.24 9.82 22.15
N VAL A 119 -7.23 9.15 21.55
CA VAL A 119 -7.67 7.77 21.83
C VAL A 119 -7.64 6.97 20.54
N VAL A 120 -7.17 5.73 20.60
CA VAL A 120 -6.96 4.88 19.43
C VAL A 120 -8.25 4.60 18.66
N GLU A 121 -9.37 4.30 19.34
CA GLU A 121 -10.63 4.02 18.62
C GLU A 121 -11.23 5.27 17.97
N GLU A 122 -11.00 6.44 18.55
CA GLU A 122 -11.41 7.73 17.96
C GLU A 122 -10.59 8.03 16.69
N ASP A 123 -9.31 7.71 16.71
CA ASP A 123 -8.45 7.87 15.53
C ASP A 123 -8.89 6.97 14.37
N VAL A 124 -9.24 5.73 14.66
CA VAL A 124 -9.78 4.80 13.65
C VAL A 124 -11.16 5.24 13.14
N ALA A 125 -11.97 5.89 13.99
CA ALA A 125 -13.28 6.43 13.62
C ALA A 125 -13.19 7.71 12.78
N PHE A 126 -12.11 8.48 12.91
CA PHE A 126 -11.96 9.83 12.33
C PHE A 126 -12.29 9.90 10.84
N ALA A 127 -11.78 8.96 10.05
CA ALA A 127 -12.07 8.92 8.62
C ALA A 127 -13.55 8.63 8.33
N LEU A 128 -14.20 7.78 9.14
CA LEU A 128 -15.61 7.43 8.99
C LEU A 128 -16.54 8.60 9.36
N GLU A 129 -16.14 9.41 10.33
CA GLU A 129 -16.85 10.65 10.69
C GLU A 129 -16.85 11.62 9.51
N ASN A 130 -15.69 11.81 8.87
CA ASN A 130 -15.56 12.66 7.69
C ASN A 130 -16.35 12.13 6.49
N LEU A 131 -16.53 10.81 6.38
CA LEU A 131 -17.38 10.15 5.37
C LEU A 131 -18.89 10.23 5.71
N GLY A 132 -19.26 10.75 6.87
CA GLY A 132 -20.66 10.83 7.31
C GLY A 132 -21.30 9.47 7.59
N VAL A 133 -20.51 8.45 7.96
CA VAL A 133 -21.01 7.10 8.28
C VAL A 133 -21.88 7.16 9.52
N PRO A 134 -23.11 6.57 9.51
CA PRO A 134 -23.98 6.57 10.67
C PRO A 134 -23.32 5.94 11.91
N PRO A 135 -23.55 6.47 13.14
CA PRO A 135 -22.86 6.01 14.36
C PRO A 135 -22.97 4.49 14.63
N ALA A 136 -24.13 3.90 14.35
CA ALA A 136 -24.33 2.46 14.56
C ALA A 136 -23.46 1.59 13.61
N GLU A 137 -23.30 2.03 12.37
CA GLU A 137 -22.43 1.36 11.38
C GLU A 137 -20.95 1.65 11.67
N MET A 138 -20.63 2.90 12.06
CA MET A 138 -19.29 3.33 12.39
C MET A 138 -18.67 2.46 13.47
N ARG A 139 -19.39 2.19 14.56
CA ARG A 139 -18.89 1.33 15.65
C ARG A 139 -18.51 -0.06 15.14
N ALA A 140 -19.37 -0.66 14.32
CA ALA A 140 -19.09 -1.99 13.76
C ALA A 140 -17.85 -1.98 12.85
N ARG A 141 -17.69 -0.97 12.01
CA ARG A 141 -16.53 -0.83 11.11
C ARG A 141 -15.22 -0.59 11.88
N VAL A 142 -15.24 0.23 12.93
CA VAL A 142 -14.08 0.48 13.79
C VAL A 142 -13.64 -0.80 14.48
N ASP A 143 -14.57 -1.53 15.11
CA ASP A 143 -14.26 -2.79 15.79
C ASP A 143 -13.69 -3.83 14.81
N GLU A 144 -14.29 -3.97 13.62
CA GLU A 144 -13.81 -4.87 12.56
C GLU A 144 -12.38 -4.50 12.12
N ALA A 145 -12.14 -3.23 11.79
CA ALA A 145 -10.83 -2.75 11.33
C ALA A 145 -9.75 -2.95 12.39
N MET A 146 -10.04 -2.65 13.65
CA MET A 146 -9.10 -2.86 14.75
C MET A 146 -8.80 -4.35 15.01
N GLN A 147 -9.77 -5.24 14.80
CA GLN A 147 -9.56 -6.70 14.86
C GLN A 147 -8.71 -7.18 13.68
N MET A 148 -8.96 -6.69 12.47
CA MET A 148 -8.17 -7.00 11.28
C MET A 148 -6.71 -6.57 11.45
N ALA A 149 -6.46 -5.36 11.98
CA ALA A 149 -5.12 -4.86 12.26
C ALA A 149 -4.49 -5.46 13.53
N GLY A 150 -5.23 -6.25 14.32
CA GLY A 150 -4.75 -6.89 15.55
C GLY A 150 -4.41 -5.92 16.68
N ILE A 151 -5.15 -4.79 16.76
CA ILE A 151 -4.94 -3.73 17.76
C ILE A 151 -6.14 -3.48 18.66
N TYR A 152 -7.21 -4.26 18.56
CA TYR A 152 -8.47 -4.05 19.29
C TYR A 152 -8.29 -3.90 20.83
N LYS A 153 -7.33 -4.63 21.42
CA LYS A 153 -7.01 -4.54 22.84
C LYS A 153 -6.44 -3.20 23.28
N TYR A 154 -6.12 -2.33 22.34
CA TYR A 154 -5.57 -0.99 22.61
C TYR A 154 -6.58 0.13 22.37
N ARG A 155 -7.85 -0.18 22.04
CA ARG A 155 -8.86 0.78 21.59
C ARG A 155 -9.01 2.01 22.52
N GLU A 156 -8.97 1.79 23.85
CA GLU A 156 -9.11 2.84 24.87
C GLU A 156 -7.79 3.50 25.26
N LYS A 157 -6.68 3.15 24.63
CA LYS A 157 -5.37 3.71 24.95
C LYS A 157 -5.09 4.98 24.16
N GLY A 158 -4.26 5.85 24.75
CA GLY A 158 -3.67 6.96 23.99
C GLY A 158 -2.58 6.46 23.05
N PRO A 159 -2.52 6.95 21.80
CA PRO A 159 -1.48 6.56 20.84
C PRO A 159 -0.04 6.76 21.34
N HIS A 160 0.18 7.77 22.19
CA HIS A 160 1.49 8.04 22.80
C HIS A 160 2.02 6.90 23.71
N LYS A 161 1.14 5.97 24.12
CA LYS A 161 1.50 4.79 24.93
C LYS A 161 1.81 3.55 24.07
N LEU A 162 1.79 3.68 22.76
CA LEU A 162 1.98 2.58 21.81
C LEU A 162 3.39 2.58 21.24
N SER A 163 3.91 1.38 20.93
CA SER A 163 5.15 1.25 20.14
C SER A 163 4.92 1.69 18.69
N GLY A 164 5.99 1.99 17.95
CA GLY A 164 5.92 2.39 16.54
C GLY A 164 5.12 1.40 15.70
N GLY A 165 5.36 0.10 15.83
CA GLY A 165 4.60 -0.94 15.11
C GLY A 165 3.12 -1.05 15.54
N GLN A 166 2.78 -0.66 16.77
CA GLN A 166 1.38 -0.57 17.20
C GLN A 166 0.73 0.67 16.59
N LYS A 167 1.39 1.83 16.60
CA LYS A 167 0.91 3.06 15.96
C LYS A 167 0.70 2.84 14.46
N GLN A 168 1.63 2.18 13.77
CA GLN A 168 1.49 1.87 12.35
C GLN A 168 0.25 1.02 12.08
N ARG A 169 -0.04 0.04 12.93
CA ARG A 169 -1.27 -0.76 12.80
C ARG A 169 -2.54 0.04 13.16
N VAL A 170 -2.44 1.10 13.99
CA VAL A 170 -3.55 2.04 14.18
C VAL A 170 -3.80 2.81 12.89
N ALA A 171 -2.77 3.37 12.27
CA ALA A 171 -2.88 4.06 10.98
C ALA A 171 -3.49 3.15 9.89
N ILE A 172 -3.03 1.89 9.80
CA ILE A 172 -3.61 0.89 8.91
C ILE A 172 -5.09 0.63 9.23
N ALA A 173 -5.46 0.51 10.53
CA ALA A 173 -6.85 0.29 10.92
C ALA A 173 -7.76 1.47 10.51
N GLY A 174 -7.31 2.72 10.69
CA GLY A 174 -8.03 3.91 10.25
C GLY A 174 -8.32 3.89 8.74
N VAL A 175 -7.34 3.44 7.95
CA VAL A 175 -7.52 3.30 6.50
C VAL A 175 -8.48 2.14 6.16
N ILE A 176 -8.32 0.96 6.79
CA ILE A 176 -9.18 -0.21 6.55
C ILE A 176 -10.64 0.06 6.91
N ALA A 177 -10.90 0.87 7.95
CA ALA A 177 -12.25 1.22 8.37
C ALA A 177 -13.08 1.86 7.24
N MET A 178 -12.43 2.58 6.32
CA MET A 178 -13.07 3.12 5.12
C MET A 178 -13.47 2.05 4.10
N ARG A 179 -12.99 0.80 4.25
CA ARG A 179 -13.16 -0.32 3.31
C ARG A 179 -12.60 0.00 1.91
N PRO A 180 -11.31 0.33 1.80
CA PRO A 180 -10.69 0.63 0.52
C PRO A 180 -10.55 -0.62 -0.34
N ASP A 181 -10.54 -0.44 -1.66
CA ASP A 181 -10.24 -1.49 -2.63
C ASP A 181 -8.71 -1.66 -2.83
N CYS A 182 -7.95 -0.63 -2.52
CA CYS A 182 -6.49 -0.60 -2.64
C CYS A 182 -5.84 0.06 -1.41
N LEU A 183 -4.74 -0.53 -0.95
CA LEU A 183 -3.89 -0.01 0.12
C LEU A 183 -2.51 0.35 -0.43
N VAL A 184 -2.14 1.61 -0.37
CA VAL A 184 -0.81 2.10 -0.73
C VAL A 184 0.00 2.33 0.54
N LEU A 185 1.12 1.64 0.67
CA LEU A 185 2.02 1.70 1.83
C LEU A 185 3.31 2.42 1.40
N ASP A 186 3.52 3.65 1.86
CA ASP A 186 4.72 4.42 1.57
C ASP A 186 5.75 4.24 2.69
N GLU A 187 6.64 3.26 2.52
CA GLU A 187 7.69 2.89 3.49
C GLU A 187 7.15 2.64 4.92
N ALA A 188 5.94 2.12 5.04
CA ALA A 188 5.20 1.99 6.29
C ALA A 188 5.88 1.12 7.36
N THR A 189 6.94 0.40 7.01
CA THR A 189 7.72 -0.47 7.92
C THR A 189 9.11 0.07 8.23
N ALA A 190 9.55 1.15 7.58
CA ALA A 190 10.94 1.64 7.66
C ALA A 190 11.39 2.03 9.07
N MET A 191 10.46 2.57 9.89
CA MET A 191 10.75 3.04 11.25
C MET A 191 10.50 1.97 12.33
N LEU A 192 10.30 0.70 11.96
CA LEU A 192 9.90 -0.36 12.87
C LEU A 192 11.06 -1.31 13.19
N ASP A 193 11.06 -1.79 14.43
CA ASP A 193 11.89 -2.94 14.82
C ASP A 193 11.46 -4.21 14.04
N PRO A 194 12.32 -5.23 13.94
CA PRO A 194 12.03 -6.45 13.17
C PRO A 194 10.69 -7.12 13.55
N ILE A 195 10.39 -7.17 14.87
CA ILE A 195 9.14 -7.78 15.37
C ILE A 195 7.92 -6.94 14.98
N GLY A 196 8.02 -5.61 15.06
CA GLY A 196 6.98 -4.68 14.63
C GLY A 196 6.71 -4.79 13.14
N ARG A 197 7.77 -4.85 12.35
CA ARG A 197 7.71 -5.04 10.89
C ARG A 197 6.99 -6.33 10.52
N GLU A 198 7.42 -7.47 11.08
CA GLU A 198 6.78 -8.76 10.82
C GLU A 198 5.27 -8.73 11.10
N LYS A 199 4.86 -8.09 12.22
CA LYS A 199 3.44 -7.98 12.58
C LYS A 199 2.66 -7.10 11.61
N VAL A 200 3.22 -6.00 11.12
CA VAL A 200 2.61 -5.14 10.10
C VAL A 200 2.49 -5.91 8.80
N MET A 201 3.56 -6.54 8.33
CA MET A 201 3.56 -7.34 7.10
C MET A 201 2.54 -8.48 7.14
N ARG A 202 2.44 -9.19 8.26
CA ARG A 202 1.40 -10.22 8.46
C ARG A 202 -0.02 -9.65 8.33
N THR A 203 -0.24 -8.43 8.82
CA THR A 203 -1.52 -7.75 8.66
C THR A 203 -1.78 -7.42 7.19
N VAL A 204 -0.79 -6.86 6.48
CA VAL A 204 -0.89 -6.51 5.05
C VAL A 204 -1.17 -7.74 4.19
N HIS A 205 -0.43 -8.83 4.37
CA HIS A 205 -0.68 -10.09 3.67
C HIS A 205 -2.10 -10.61 3.93
N ARG A 206 -2.55 -10.59 5.18
CA ARG A 206 -3.91 -10.99 5.50
C ARG A 206 -4.96 -10.13 4.79
N LEU A 207 -4.74 -8.81 4.67
CA LEU A 207 -5.64 -7.92 3.94
C LEU A 207 -5.70 -8.26 2.44
N ASN A 208 -4.57 -8.59 1.85
CA ASN A 208 -4.52 -9.02 0.45
C ASN A 208 -5.09 -10.43 0.25
N ASP A 209 -4.61 -11.43 1.03
CA ASP A 209 -4.94 -12.84 0.84
C ASP A 209 -6.38 -13.20 1.22
N ASP A 210 -6.84 -12.69 2.38
CA ASP A 210 -8.15 -13.07 2.95
C ASP A 210 -9.28 -12.13 2.50
N TYR A 211 -8.97 -10.86 2.22
CA TYR A 211 -9.96 -9.83 1.89
C TYR A 211 -9.89 -9.33 0.45
N GLY A 212 -8.85 -9.72 -0.32
CA GLY A 212 -8.69 -9.37 -1.73
C GLY A 212 -8.35 -7.89 -1.97
N ILE A 213 -7.87 -7.18 -0.94
CA ILE A 213 -7.45 -5.78 -1.08
C ILE A 213 -6.19 -5.72 -1.93
N THR A 214 -6.19 -4.86 -2.97
CA THR A 214 -4.99 -4.57 -3.77
C THR A 214 -3.95 -3.89 -2.90
N VAL A 215 -2.68 -4.27 -3.04
CA VAL A 215 -1.59 -3.67 -2.24
C VAL A 215 -0.51 -3.11 -3.15
N VAL A 216 -0.14 -1.86 -2.95
CA VAL A 216 1.07 -1.25 -3.51
C VAL A 216 1.98 -0.88 -2.36
N GLN A 217 3.08 -1.60 -2.20
CA GLN A 217 4.01 -1.38 -1.11
C GLN A 217 5.33 -0.80 -1.62
N ILE A 218 5.65 0.41 -1.19
CA ILE A 218 6.98 0.98 -1.35
C ILE A 218 7.82 0.50 -0.17
N THR A 219 8.95 -0.12 -0.45
CA THR A 219 9.85 -0.63 0.58
C THR A 219 11.32 -0.59 0.14
N HIS A 220 12.22 -0.59 1.11
CA HIS A 220 13.66 -0.82 0.92
C HIS A 220 14.08 -2.22 1.36
N TYR A 221 13.15 -3.00 1.91
CA TYR A 221 13.43 -4.34 2.41
C TYR A 221 13.15 -5.38 1.34
N MET A 222 14.21 -6.04 0.88
CA MET A 222 14.12 -7.04 -0.19
C MET A 222 13.29 -8.25 0.22
N GLU A 223 13.31 -8.60 1.52
CA GLU A 223 12.49 -9.68 2.08
C GLU A 223 10.99 -9.38 1.98
N GLU A 224 10.59 -8.12 2.14
CA GLU A 224 9.20 -7.71 1.95
C GLU A 224 8.81 -7.81 0.49
N ALA A 225 9.65 -7.27 -0.41
CA ALA A 225 9.39 -7.31 -1.85
C ALA A 225 9.38 -8.75 -2.41
N ALA A 226 10.16 -9.66 -1.81
CA ALA A 226 10.20 -11.07 -2.20
C ALA A 226 8.86 -11.81 -1.95
N THR A 227 7.97 -11.26 -1.13
CA THR A 227 6.67 -11.84 -0.83
C THR A 227 5.52 -11.30 -1.69
N ALA A 228 5.79 -10.30 -2.54
CA ALA A 228 4.80 -9.72 -3.45
C ALA A 228 4.51 -10.64 -4.66
N ASP A 229 3.39 -10.42 -5.34
CA ASP A 229 3.09 -11.09 -6.62
C ASP A 229 4.01 -10.55 -7.74
N ARG A 230 4.31 -9.24 -7.70
CA ARG A 230 5.16 -8.54 -8.68
C ARG A 230 6.02 -7.48 -8.01
N VAL A 231 7.24 -7.33 -8.51
CA VAL A 231 8.19 -6.30 -8.12
C VAL A 231 8.38 -5.33 -9.27
N VAL A 232 8.32 -4.04 -8.96
CA VAL A 232 8.59 -2.92 -9.87
C VAL A 232 9.81 -2.17 -9.34
N VAL A 233 10.82 -2.00 -10.16
CA VAL A 233 12.04 -1.24 -9.82
C VAL A 233 11.99 0.10 -10.50
N MET A 234 12.13 1.18 -9.70
CA MET A 234 12.17 2.55 -10.18
C MET A 234 13.56 3.13 -10.07
N SER A 235 13.96 3.89 -11.09
CA SER A 235 15.16 4.71 -11.11
C SER A 235 14.91 5.99 -11.90
N ALA A 236 15.40 7.13 -11.39
CA ALA A 236 15.29 8.45 -12.03
C ALA A 236 13.87 8.76 -12.55
N GLY A 237 12.85 8.51 -11.75
CA GLY A 237 11.46 8.79 -12.08
C GLY A 237 10.78 7.82 -13.05
N ARG A 238 11.44 6.73 -13.44
CA ARG A 238 10.97 5.75 -14.43
C ARG A 238 10.92 4.35 -13.87
N VAL A 239 10.06 3.49 -14.42
CA VAL A 239 10.13 2.05 -14.22
C VAL A 239 11.25 1.52 -15.12
N VAL A 240 12.23 0.84 -14.53
CA VAL A 240 13.40 0.30 -15.25
C VAL A 240 13.37 -1.24 -15.32
N MET A 241 12.67 -1.89 -14.39
CA MET A 241 12.52 -3.34 -14.37
C MET A 241 11.19 -3.71 -13.70
N GLU A 242 10.49 -4.72 -14.17
CA GLU A 242 9.33 -5.31 -13.52
C GLU A 242 9.23 -6.81 -13.83
N GLY A 243 8.66 -7.55 -12.91
CA GLY A 243 8.46 -8.98 -13.04
C GLY A 243 8.12 -9.64 -11.72
N THR A 244 8.02 -10.96 -11.69
CA THR A 244 7.92 -11.69 -10.43
C THR A 244 9.17 -11.46 -9.59
N PRO A 245 9.11 -11.61 -8.25
CA PRO A 245 10.29 -11.49 -7.39
C PRO A 245 11.47 -12.34 -7.89
N LYS A 246 11.18 -13.56 -8.37
CA LYS A 246 12.20 -14.46 -8.90
C LYS A 246 12.88 -13.92 -10.16
N GLU A 247 12.13 -13.28 -11.05
CA GLU A 247 12.66 -12.70 -12.30
C GLU A 247 13.50 -11.45 -11.98
N VAL A 248 13.01 -10.56 -11.13
CA VAL A 248 13.70 -9.32 -10.78
C VAL A 248 14.99 -9.62 -10.00
N PHE A 249 14.92 -10.44 -8.94
CA PHE A 249 16.09 -10.71 -8.10
C PHE A 249 17.16 -11.62 -8.73
N ARG A 250 16.93 -12.18 -9.91
CA ARG A 250 17.99 -12.82 -10.72
C ARG A 250 18.96 -11.82 -11.32
N ASN A 251 18.55 -10.56 -11.51
CA ASN A 251 19.36 -9.51 -12.14
C ASN A 251 20.24 -8.81 -11.09
N VAL A 252 21.05 -9.58 -10.36
CA VAL A 252 21.85 -9.11 -9.22
C VAL A 252 22.74 -7.93 -9.59
N GLU A 253 23.47 -8.00 -10.70
CA GLU A 253 24.38 -6.96 -11.15
C GLU A 253 23.63 -5.65 -11.50
N GLU A 254 22.48 -5.76 -12.16
CA GLU A 254 21.66 -4.59 -12.51
C GLU A 254 21.08 -3.92 -11.26
N LEU A 255 20.60 -4.71 -10.28
CA LEU A 255 20.08 -4.19 -9.02
C LEU A 255 21.18 -3.47 -8.22
N ARG A 256 22.40 -4.05 -8.18
CA ARG A 256 23.56 -3.41 -7.54
C ARG A 256 23.96 -2.11 -8.24
N ALA A 257 23.92 -2.07 -9.58
CA ALA A 257 24.16 -0.83 -10.33
C ALA A 257 23.13 0.26 -10.04
N LEU A 258 21.91 -0.11 -9.63
CA LEU A 258 20.85 0.78 -9.16
C LEU A 258 20.94 1.10 -7.66
N HIS A 259 22.02 0.70 -6.98
CA HIS A 259 22.23 0.84 -5.53
C HIS A 259 21.14 0.15 -4.69
N LEU A 260 20.65 -1.00 -5.16
CA LEU A 260 19.70 -1.84 -4.44
C LEU A 260 20.39 -3.10 -3.93
N ASP A 261 20.02 -3.51 -2.73
CA ASP A 261 20.40 -4.81 -2.20
C ASP A 261 19.62 -5.92 -2.91
N VAL A 262 20.02 -7.17 -2.67
CA VAL A 262 19.31 -8.36 -3.13
C VAL A 262 19.05 -9.29 -1.95
N PRO A 263 18.00 -10.12 -1.97
CA PRO A 263 17.78 -11.11 -0.93
C PRO A 263 18.99 -12.05 -0.81
N GLN A 264 19.39 -12.40 0.43
CA GLN A 264 20.54 -13.31 0.68
C GLN A 264 20.44 -14.61 -0.12
N ALA A 265 19.21 -15.15 -0.29
CA ALA A 265 18.99 -16.34 -1.08
C ALA A 265 19.34 -16.16 -2.58
N ALA A 266 19.13 -14.96 -3.13
CA ALA A 266 19.47 -14.65 -4.52
C ALA A 266 20.99 -14.52 -4.71
N GLU A 267 21.71 -13.96 -3.73
CA GLU A 267 23.18 -13.90 -3.72
C GLU A 267 23.81 -15.29 -3.71
N LEU A 268 23.30 -16.20 -2.87
CA LEU A 268 23.80 -17.59 -2.80
C LEU A 268 23.56 -18.39 -4.09
N CYS A 269 22.52 -18.05 -4.87
CA CYS A 269 22.27 -18.73 -6.14
C CYS A 269 23.10 -18.13 -7.29
N HIS A 270 23.67 -16.95 -7.11
CA HIS A 270 24.47 -16.24 -8.14
C HIS A 270 25.98 -16.48 -7.97
N ALA A 271 26.42 -16.85 -6.73
CA ALA A 271 27.81 -17.21 -6.42
C ALA A 271 28.16 -18.63 -6.86
#